data_93bf551d03339dc87dc37a2cdcbb540c
#
_entry.id   93bf551d03339dc87dc37a2cdcbb540c
#
_cell.length_a   1.000
_cell.length_b   1.000
_cell.length_c   1.000
_cell.angle_alpha   90.00
_cell.angle_beta   90.00
_cell.angle_gamma   90.00
#
_symmetry.space_group_name_H-M   'P 1'
#
loop_
_entity.id
_entity.type
_entity.pdbx_description
1 polymer ?
#
loop_
_entity_poly.entity_id
_entity_poly.type
_entity_poly.pdbx_seq_one_letter_code
_entity_poly.pdbx_strand_id
1 'polypeptide(L)'
;LGLTGQALRSLGEAGRSTLLFRPAARPSQAGWHYIRSGEDLDVHEAYKCRVRNPWWRVPYLRPADLFLTYMNADTPRLTSNRARAHHLNSVHGVYLRDELRRDGMNLLPLASLNSVTLLGAETVGRAYGGGMLKIEPREADLLPVPSPDLVRRNAAQLRGIRAEIAG
;
A
#
# COMPACT_ATOMS: atom_id res chain seq x y z
N LEU A 1 5.52 -0.65 12.67
CA LEU A 1 5.09 -1.34 11.44
C LEU A 1 3.73 -0.83 10.93
N GLY A 2 3.58 0.49 10.76
CA GLY A 2 2.35 1.07 10.25
C GLY A 2 2.52 2.51 9.77
N LEU A 3 1.84 2.84 8.67
CA LEU A 3 1.72 4.20 8.19
C LEU A 3 0.68 4.93 9.05
N THR A 4 1.12 5.87 9.88
CA THR A 4 0.26 6.72 10.71
C THR A 4 -0.05 8.04 10.01
N GLY A 5 -1.13 8.73 10.45
CA GLY A 5 -1.43 10.08 9.96
C GLY A 5 -0.32 11.09 10.24
N GLN A 6 0.38 10.96 11.36
CA GLN A 6 1.54 11.79 11.67
C GLN A 6 2.70 11.52 10.69
N ALA A 7 3.07 10.25 10.46
CA ALA A 7 4.11 9.90 9.50
C ALA A 7 3.78 10.42 8.08
N LEU A 8 2.52 10.32 7.66
CA LEU A 8 2.09 10.84 6.37
C LEU A 8 2.21 12.37 6.28
N ARG A 9 1.85 13.09 7.35
CA ARG A 9 2.06 14.57 7.43
C ARG A 9 3.53 14.94 7.38
N SER A 10 4.37 14.27 8.17
CA SER A 10 5.82 14.54 8.17
C SER A 10 6.47 14.32 6.81
N LEU A 11 5.99 13.32 6.03
CA LEU A 11 6.42 13.14 4.64
C LEU A 11 6.01 14.33 3.75
N GLY A 12 4.80 14.86 3.92
CA GLY A 12 4.35 16.06 3.19
C GLY A 12 5.15 17.31 3.56
N GLU A 13 5.42 17.51 4.84
CA GLU A 13 6.26 18.60 5.36
C GLU A 13 7.70 18.51 4.82
N ALA A 14 8.21 17.30 4.62
CA ALA A 14 9.49 17.03 3.98
C ALA A 14 9.46 17.15 2.43
N GLY A 15 8.39 17.72 1.86
CA GLY A 15 8.24 17.95 0.41
C GLY A 15 7.92 16.72 -0.41
N ARG A 16 7.53 15.59 0.22
CA ARG A 16 7.10 14.40 -0.52
C ARG A 16 5.65 14.54 -1.00
N SER A 17 5.36 14.02 -2.19
CA SER A 17 4.01 14.03 -2.76
C SER A 17 3.10 13.09 -1.99
N THR A 18 2.26 13.63 -1.10
CA THR A 18 1.33 12.89 -0.24
C THR A 18 -0.14 13.13 -0.58
N LEU A 19 -0.43 13.97 -1.58
CA LEU A 19 -1.78 14.31 -2.00
C LEU A 19 -2.10 13.68 -3.34
N LEU A 20 -3.30 13.12 -3.44
CA LEU A 20 -3.86 12.62 -4.69
C LEU A 20 -4.80 13.68 -5.29
N PHE A 21 -4.47 14.18 -6.48
CA PHE A 21 -5.38 15.05 -7.21
C PHE A 21 -6.57 14.22 -7.73
N ARG A 22 -7.73 14.42 -7.12
CA ARG A 22 -8.98 13.78 -7.50
C ARG A 22 -10.15 14.75 -7.26
N PRO A 23 -10.31 15.74 -8.13
CA PRO A 23 -11.39 16.73 -7.98
C PRO A 23 -12.76 16.10 -8.15
N ALA A 24 -13.82 16.84 -7.76
CA ALA A 24 -15.20 16.49 -8.04
C ALA A 24 -15.46 16.35 -9.56
N ALA A 25 -16.63 15.81 -9.93
CA ALA A 25 -17.01 15.67 -11.35
C ALA A 25 -16.98 17.00 -12.11
N ARG A 26 -17.27 18.10 -11.41
CA ARG A 26 -17.09 19.48 -11.89
C ARG A 26 -15.97 20.11 -11.05
N PRO A 27 -14.73 20.18 -11.56
CA PRO A 27 -13.62 20.81 -10.85
C PRO A 27 -13.87 22.28 -10.57
N SER A 28 -13.31 22.79 -9.47
CA SER A 28 -13.25 24.23 -9.19
C SER A 28 -12.38 24.96 -10.22
N GLN A 29 -12.40 26.29 -10.21
CA GLN A 29 -11.54 27.10 -11.08
C GLN A 29 -10.05 26.73 -10.88
N ALA A 30 -9.60 26.59 -9.63
CA ALA A 30 -8.23 26.16 -9.32
C ALA A 30 -7.96 24.73 -9.82
N GLY A 31 -8.94 23.82 -9.71
CA GLY A 31 -8.84 22.48 -10.28
C GLY A 31 -8.68 22.48 -11.79
N TRP A 32 -9.43 23.30 -12.49
CA TRP A 32 -9.29 23.47 -13.93
C TRP A 32 -7.95 24.10 -14.32
N HIS A 33 -7.46 25.07 -13.55
CA HIS A 33 -6.14 25.64 -13.78
C HIS A 33 -5.06 24.56 -13.70
N TYR A 34 -5.11 23.70 -12.64
CA TYR A 34 -4.17 22.61 -12.48
C TYR A 34 -4.28 21.55 -13.60
N ILE A 35 -5.48 21.25 -14.08
CA ILE A 35 -5.68 20.33 -15.22
C ILE A 35 -5.04 20.90 -16.49
N ARG A 36 -5.26 22.18 -16.79
CA ARG A 36 -4.67 22.82 -17.96
C ARG A 36 -3.14 22.84 -17.90
N SER A 37 -2.56 23.12 -16.72
CA SER A 37 -1.10 23.04 -16.59
C SER A 37 -0.56 21.63 -16.85
N GLY A 38 -1.34 20.60 -16.58
CA GLY A 38 -1.01 19.22 -16.96
C GLY A 38 -1.10 18.97 -18.47
N GLU A 39 -2.06 19.62 -19.14
CA GLU A 39 -2.19 19.58 -20.61
C GLU A 39 -1.02 20.32 -21.28
N ASP A 40 -0.63 21.48 -20.75
CA ASP A 40 0.52 22.26 -21.23
C ASP A 40 1.85 21.48 -21.09
N LEU A 41 1.91 20.51 -20.18
CA LEU A 41 3.07 19.63 -19.95
C LEU A 41 2.91 18.25 -20.61
N ASP A 42 1.93 18.06 -21.50
CA ASP A 42 1.63 16.81 -22.20
C ASP A 42 1.38 15.59 -21.27
N VAL A 43 1.01 15.80 -20.00
CA VAL A 43 0.71 14.72 -19.05
C VAL A 43 -0.46 13.87 -19.54
N HIS A 44 -1.42 14.47 -20.23
CA HIS A 44 -2.61 13.81 -20.79
C HIS A 44 -2.27 12.79 -21.88
N GLU A 45 -1.11 12.96 -22.58
CA GLU A 45 -0.64 12.05 -23.62
C GLU A 45 -0.05 10.74 -23.06
N ALA A 46 0.27 10.69 -21.75
CA ALA A 46 0.75 9.45 -21.13
C ALA A 46 -0.28 8.33 -21.27
N TYR A 47 0.16 7.11 -21.59
CA TYR A 47 -0.71 5.95 -21.85
C TYR A 47 -1.83 5.79 -20.82
N LYS A 48 -1.52 5.88 -19.52
CA LYS A 48 -2.51 5.73 -18.43
C LYS A 48 -3.51 6.88 -18.38
N CYS A 49 -3.19 8.05 -18.91
CA CYS A 49 -4.09 9.18 -19.01
C CYS A 49 -5.00 9.05 -20.23
N ARG A 50 -4.47 8.74 -21.40
CA ARG A 50 -5.22 8.56 -22.65
C ARG A 50 -6.36 7.54 -22.57
N VAL A 51 -6.19 6.47 -21.76
CA VAL A 51 -7.21 5.43 -21.58
C VAL A 51 -8.28 5.79 -20.54
N ARG A 52 -8.26 7.01 -19.99
CA ARG A 52 -9.23 7.50 -18.99
C ARG A 52 -10.14 8.57 -19.59
N ASN A 53 -11.37 8.59 -19.14
CA ASN A 53 -12.33 9.65 -19.47
C ASN A 53 -13.02 10.18 -18.19
N PRO A 54 -12.73 11.42 -17.79
CA PRO A 54 -11.70 12.31 -18.36
C PRO A 54 -10.28 11.86 -17.95
N TRP A 55 -9.25 12.31 -18.70
CA TRP A 55 -7.86 11.86 -18.59
C TRP A 55 -7.27 12.03 -17.19
N TRP A 56 -7.62 13.08 -16.48
CA TRP A 56 -7.14 13.44 -15.15
C TRP A 56 -7.82 12.66 -14.01
N ARG A 57 -8.85 11.88 -14.29
CA ARG A 57 -9.58 11.14 -13.25
C ARG A 57 -8.89 9.81 -12.96
N VAL A 58 -8.39 9.69 -11.74
CA VAL A 58 -7.90 8.41 -11.22
C VAL A 58 -9.07 7.59 -10.64
N PRO A 59 -9.05 6.24 -10.77
CA PRO A 59 -10.02 5.38 -10.11
C PRO A 59 -10.04 5.62 -8.60
N TYR A 60 -11.21 5.56 -8.00
CA TYR A 60 -11.33 5.58 -6.55
C TYR A 60 -11.15 4.17 -6.00
N LEU A 61 -10.09 3.98 -5.25
CA LEU A 61 -9.91 2.80 -4.42
C LEU A 61 -10.13 3.23 -2.97
N ARG A 62 -11.02 2.53 -2.25
CA ARG A 62 -11.18 2.79 -0.82
C ARG A 62 -9.86 2.59 -0.10
N PRO A 63 -9.58 3.31 1.01
CA PRO A 63 -8.39 3.04 1.81
C PRO A 63 -8.34 1.58 2.24
N ALA A 64 -7.23 0.90 1.93
CA ALA A 64 -7.00 -0.48 2.35
C ALA A 64 -6.67 -0.54 3.85
N ASP A 65 -6.82 -1.70 4.46
CA ASP A 65 -6.47 -1.94 5.86
C ASP A 65 -4.95 -2.07 6.02
N LEU A 66 -4.30 -2.79 5.08
CA LEU A 66 -2.87 -2.96 5.02
C LEU A 66 -2.36 -2.63 3.61
N PHE A 67 -1.07 -2.39 3.50
CA PHE A 67 -0.33 -2.34 2.24
C PHE A 67 0.68 -3.48 2.18
N LEU A 68 0.76 -4.16 1.03
CA LEU A 68 1.83 -5.09 0.69
C LEU A 68 2.73 -4.43 -0.36
N THR A 69 4.03 -4.49 -0.17
CA THR A 69 5.01 -3.93 -1.11
C THR A 69 5.00 -4.71 -2.44
N TYR A 70 5.06 -3.96 -3.56
CA TYR A 70 4.99 -4.50 -4.92
C TYR A 70 6.36 -4.91 -5.47
N MET A 71 7.34 -4.01 -5.34
CA MET A 71 8.73 -4.22 -5.73
C MET A 71 9.60 -4.26 -4.48
N ASN A 72 10.39 -5.30 -4.34
CA ASN A 72 11.14 -5.59 -3.12
C ASN A 72 12.61 -5.82 -3.46
N ALA A 73 13.49 -4.95 -2.96
CA ALA A 73 14.95 -5.14 -3.04
C ALA A 73 15.48 -6.02 -1.89
N ASP A 74 14.67 -6.22 -0.88
CA ASP A 74 14.95 -7.01 0.32
C ASP A 74 13.76 -7.96 0.53
N THR A 75 12.94 -7.74 1.54
CA THR A 75 11.82 -8.60 1.89
C THR A 75 10.46 -7.95 1.60
N PRO A 76 9.47 -8.69 1.09
CA PRO A 76 8.09 -8.22 1.02
C PRO A 76 7.56 -7.86 2.41
N ARG A 77 6.85 -6.74 2.51
CA ARG A 77 6.38 -6.22 3.79
C ARG A 77 4.90 -5.89 3.77
N LEU A 78 4.20 -6.36 4.79
CA LEU A 78 2.89 -5.86 5.13
C LEU A 78 3.03 -4.67 6.08
N THR A 79 2.23 -3.62 5.86
CA THR A 79 2.24 -2.39 6.67
C THR A 79 0.82 -1.98 6.97
N SER A 80 0.50 -1.69 8.24
CA SER A 80 -0.84 -1.21 8.63
C SER A 80 -1.11 0.20 8.10
N ASN A 81 -2.23 0.41 7.44
CA ASN A 81 -2.66 1.72 6.96
C ASN A 81 -3.49 2.48 8.01
N ARG A 82 -2.85 2.92 9.07
CA ARG A 82 -3.51 3.69 10.15
C ARG A 82 -3.83 5.14 9.73
N ALA A 83 -3.17 5.63 8.68
CA ALA A 83 -3.43 6.93 8.09
C ALA A 83 -4.70 6.95 7.24
N ARG A 84 -5.30 5.78 6.91
CA ARG A 84 -6.37 5.64 5.92
C ARG A 84 -6.00 6.28 4.57
N ALA A 85 -4.71 6.20 4.23
CA ALA A 85 -4.20 6.72 2.98
C ALA A 85 -4.73 5.89 1.80
N HIS A 86 -4.97 6.58 0.69
CA HIS A 86 -5.20 5.92 -0.58
C HIS A 86 -3.86 5.39 -1.13
N HIS A 87 -3.93 4.41 -2.02
CA HIS A 87 -2.75 3.88 -2.69
C HIS A 87 -2.95 3.88 -4.20
N LEU A 88 -1.85 3.84 -4.90
CA LEU A 88 -1.77 3.64 -6.35
C LEU A 88 -1.08 2.29 -6.61
N ASN A 89 -0.46 2.16 -7.77
CA ASN A 89 0.15 0.92 -8.25
C ASN A 89 1.52 0.57 -7.63
N SER A 90 2.03 1.37 -6.70
CA SER A 90 3.34 1.11 -6.05
C SER A 90 3.25 0.13 -4.88
N VAL A 91 2.05 -0.15 -4.40
CA VAL A 91 1.76 -1.12 -3.36
C VAL A 91 0.42 -1.80 -3.65
N HIS A 92 0.21 -3.00 -3.10
CA HIS A 92 -1.10 -3.65 -3.10
C HIS A 92 -1.90 -3.26 -1.87
N GLY A 93 -3.18 -2.96 -2.05
CA GLY A 93 -4.12 -2.76 -0.95
C GLY A 93 -4.68 -4.10 -0.48
N VAL A 94 -4.49 -4.41 0.80
CA VAL A 94 -5.05 -5.60 1.44
C VAL A 94 -6.25 -5.21 2.27
N TYR A 95 -7.37 -5.88 2.02
CA TYR A 95 -8.65 -5.61 2.67
C TYR A 95 -9.02 -6.80 3.55
N LEU A 96 -9.05 -6.57 4.83
CA LEU A 96 -9.36 -7.60 5.82
C LEU A 96 -10.88 -7.75 5.98
N ARG A 97 -11.34 -8.96 6.29
CA ARG A 97 -12.71 -9.18 6.76
C ARG A 97 -12.92 -8.46 8.08
N ASP A 98 -14.13 -8.00 8.36
CA ASP A 98 -14.43 -7.17 9.53
C ASP A 98 -14.03 -7.83 10.84
N GLU A 99 -14.31 -9.13 10.99
CA GLU A 99 -13.97 -9.93 12.17
C GLU A 99 -12.46 -10.11 12.39
N LEU A 100 -11.65 -9.90 11.34
CA LEU A 100 -10.19 -10.04 11.39
C LEU A 100 -9.45 -8.69 11.41
N ARG A 101 -10.16 -7.59 11.16
CA ARG A 101 -9.55 -6.27 10.92
C ARG A 101 -8.71 -5.80 12.10
N ARG A 102 -9.24 -5.89 13.32
CA ARG A 102 -8.56 -5.42 14.53
C ARG A 102 -7.22 -6.13 14.72
N ASP A 103 -7.24 -7.45 14.74
CA ASP A 103 -6.05 -8.26 15.00
C ASP A 103 -5.11 -8.26 13.78
N GLY A 104 -5.65 -8.34 12.57
CA GLY A 104 -4.89 -8.27 11.33
C GLY A 104 -4.12 -6.97 11.20
N MET A 105 -4.75 -5.80 11.40
CA MET A 105 -4.05 -4.52 11.35
C MET A 105 -2.99 -4.37 12.44
N ASN A 106 -3.16 -4.99 13.58
CA ASN A 106 -2.23 -4.84 14.70
C ASN A 106 -1.07 -5.83 14.65
N LEU A 107 -1.28 -7.04 14.20
CA LEU A 107 -0.36 -8.15 14.39
C LEU A 107 0.15 -8.76 13.07
N LEU A 108 -0.67 -8.79 12.01
CA LEU A 108 -0.29 -9.46 10.77
C LEU A 108 0.97 -8.88 10.11
N PRO A 109 1.23 -7.55 10.11
CA PRO A 109 2.48 -7.01 9.59
C PRO A 109 3.74 -7.60 10.22
N LEU A 110 3.71 -7.82 11.53
CA LEU A 110 4.83 -8.46 12.24
C LEU A 110 4.80 -9.98 12.07
N ALA A 111 3.64 -10.60 12.20
CA ALA A 111 3.49 -12.05 12.08
C ALA A 111 3.91 -12.59 10.71
N SER A 112 3.81 -11.77 9.66
CA SER A 112 4.23 -12.13 8.29
C SER A 112 5.74 -12.04 8.06
N LEU A 113 6.50 -11.51 9.00
CA LEU A 113 7.97 -11.53 8.96
C LEU A 113 8.49 -12.87 9.50
N ASN A 114 8.16 -13.94 8.82
CA ASN A 114 8.57 -15.31 9.17
C ASN A 114 9.05 -16.05 7.93
N SER A 115 9.86 -17.09 8.13
CA SER A 115 10.51 -17.85 7.05
C SER A 115 9.51 -18.44 6.04
N VAL A 116 8.34 -18.88 6.47
CA VAL A 116 7.33 -19.48 5.58
C VAL A 116 6.74 -18.43 4.63
N THR A 117 6.36 -17.25 5.15
CA THR A 117 5.87 -16.15 4.33
C THR A 117 6.95 -15.63 3.37
N LEU A 118 8.19 -15.49 3.85
CA LEU A 118 9.28 -14.97 3.02
C LEU A 118 9.66 -15.97 1.92
N LEU A 119 9.79 -17.25 2.24
CA LEU A 119 10.02 -18.30 1.24
C LEU A 119 8.84 -18.41 0.26
N GLY A 120 7.61 -18.30 0.77
CA GLY A 120 6.42 -18.26 -0.07
C GLY A 120 6.43 -17.10 -1.05
N ALA A 121 6.89 -15.93 -0.62
CA ALA A 121 7.01 -14.76 -1.50
C ALA A 121 8.02 -14.99 -2.63
N GLU A 122 9.17 -15.61 -2.35
CA GLU A 122 10.15 -16.01 -3.37
C GLU A 122 9.58 -17.06 -4.34
N THR A 123 8.69 -17.93 -3.86
CA THR A 123 8.07 -18.99 -4.67
C THR A 123 6.99 -18.45 -5.60
N VAL A 124 6.16 -17.51 -5.13
CA VAL A 124 5.04 -16.97 -5.92
C VAL A 124 5.43 -15.74 -6.73
N GLY A 125 6.40 -14.96 -6.25
CA GLY A 125 6.86 -13.74 -6.90
C GLY A 125 7.78 -14.04 -8.09
N ARG A 126 8.19 -12.98 -8.77
CA ARG A 126 9.06 -13.06 -9.95
C ARG A 126 10.35 -12.32 -9.71
N ALA A 127 11.48 -12.96 -10.05
CA ALA A 127 12.74 -12.27 -10.12
C ALA A 127 12.67 -11.15 -11.17
N TYR A 128 13.11 -9.96 -10.78
CA TYR A 128 13.21 -8.79 -11.62
C TYR A 128 14.65 -8.28 -11.65
N GLY A 129 15.01 -7.52 -12.68
CA GLY A 129 16.39 -7.05 -12.85
C GLY A 129 16.95 -6.39 -11.59
N GLY A 130 18.24 -6.60 -11.30
CA GLY A 130 18.91 -6.03 -10.13
C GLY A 130 18.64 -6.74 -8.81
N GLY A 131 18.21 -8.00 -8.82
CA GLY A 131 17.95 -8.78 -7.60
C GLY A 131 16.65 -8.42 -6.90
N MET A 132 15.74 -7.72 -7.58
CA MET A 132 14.45 -7.37 -7.01
C MET A 132 13.42 -8.49 -7.15
N LEU A 133 12.62 -8.68 -6.11
CA LEU A 133 11.44 -9.54 -6.14
C LEU A 133 10.20 -8.69 -6.45
N LYS A 134 9.51 -9.01 -7.53
CA LYS A 134 8.25 -8.39 -7.93
C LYS A 134 7.10 -9.33 -7.59
N ILE A 135 6.08 -8.81 -6.93
CA ILE A 135 4.85 -9.56 -6.60
C ILE A 135 3.69 -8.90 -7.33
N GLU A 136 3.13 -9.56 -8.35
CA GLU A 136 1.95 -9.08 -9.07
C GLU A 136 0.66 -9.34 -8.25
N PRO A 137 -0.48 -8.69 -8.55
CA PRO A 137 -1.71 -8.84 -7.76
C PRO A 137 -2.16 -10.29 -7.55
N ARG A 138 -2.11 -11.12 -8.59
CA ARG A 138 -2.50 -12.53 -8.50
C ARG A 138 -1.50 -13.38 -7.69
N GLU A 139 -0.25 -12.98 -7.66
CA GLU A 139 0.80 -13.61 -6.86
C GLU A 139 0.65 -13.19 -5.39
N ALA A 140 0.27 -11.94 -5.13
CA ALA A 140 -0.04 -11.45 -3.79
C ALA A 140 -1.21 -12.24 -3.15
N ASP A 141 -2.21 -12.65 -3.95
CA ASP A 141 -3.34 -13.47 -3.47
C ASP A 141 -2.91 -14.89 -3.06
N LEU A 142 -1.77 -15.37 -3.55
CA LEU A 142 -1.20 -16.70 -3.25
C LEU A 142 -0.16 -16.65 -2.13
N LEU A 143 0.19 -15.47 -1.62
CA LEU A 143 1.19 -15.32 -0.57
C LEU A 143 0.75 -16.01 0.72
N PRO A 144 1.48 -17.02 1.23
CA PRO A 144 1.14 -17.66 2.48
C PRO A 144 1.38 -16.70 3.64
N VAL A 145 0.35 -16.48 4.43
CA VAL A 145 0.41 -15.68 5.66
C VAL A 145 -0.09 -16.51 6.85
N PRO A 146 0.34 -16.20 8.09
CA PRO A 146 -0.16 -16.91 9.26
C PRO A 146 -1.69 -16.87 9.37
N SER A 147 -2.30 -18.01 9.68
CA SER A 147 -3.75 -18.08 9.88
C SER A 147 -4.21 -17.19 11.04
N PRO A 148 -5.47 -16.72 11.03
CA PRO A 148 -6.01 -15.91 12.11
C PRO A 148 -5.85 -16.58 13.49
N ASP A 149 -6.02 -17.89 13.57
CA ASP A 149 -5.90 -18.63 14.83
C ASP A 149 -4.46 -18.70 15.32
N LEU A 150 -3.50 -18.85 14.40
CA LEU A 150 -2.07 -18.81 14.75
C LEU A 150 -1.69 -17.42 15.27
N VAL A 151 -2.15 -16.36 14.61
CA VAL A 151 -1.90 -14.96 15.04
C VAL A 151 -2.52 -14.71 16.43
N ARG A 152 -3.75 -15.16 16.68
CA ARG A 152 -4.42 -14.99 17.99
C ARG A 152 -3.70 -15.73 19.10
N ARG A 153 -3.32 -16.99 18.87
CA ARG A 153 -2.59 -17.81 19.88
C ARG A 153 -1.26 -17.18 20.28
N ASN A 154 -0.58 -16.50 19.36
CA ASN A 154 0.71 -15.87 19.62
C ASN A 154 0.61 -14.34 19.86
N ALA A 155 -0.60 -13.81 20.07
CA ALA A 155 -0.83 -12.37 20.13
C ALA A 155 -0.05 -11.65 21.25
N ALA A 156 0.14 -12.29 22.40
CA ALA A 156 0.90 -11.71 23.53
C ALA A 156 2.37 -11.56 23.14
N GLN A 157 2.98 -12.60 22.58
CA GLN A 157 4.37 -12.59 22.11
C GLN A 157 4.59 -11.55 21.01
N LEU A 158 3.70 -11.52 20.00
CA LEU A 158 3.76 -10.54 18.92
C LEU A 158 3.68 -9.10 19.42
N ARG A 159 2.86 -8.82 20.45
CA ARG A 159 2.80 -7.49 21.08
C ARG A 159 4.07 -7.14 21.82
N GLY A 160 4.69 -8.09 22.52
CA GLY A 160 6.00 -7.92 23.17
C GLY A 160 7.08 -7.53 22.17
N ILE A 161 7.28 -8.32 21.13
CA ILE A 161 8.26 -8.06 20.05
C ILE A 161 7.99 -6.69 19.40
N ARG A 162 6.73 -6.34 19.17
CA ARG A 162 6.38 -5.04 18.59
C ARG A 162 6.77 -3.87 19.50
N ALA A 163 6.64 -4.02 20.82
CA ALA A 163 7.04 -2.99 21.77
C ALA A 163 8.57 -2.80 21.76
N GLU A 164 9.34 -3.88 21.70
CA GLU A 164 10.80 -3.86 21.61
C GLU A 164 11.31 -3.16 20.34
N ILE A 165 10.64 -3.38 19.18
CA ILE A 165 11.02 -2.72 17.90
C ILE A 165 10.65 -1.22 17.90
N ALA A 166 9.69 -0.80 18.71
CA ALA A 166 9.19 0.59 18.72
C ALA A 166 9.92 1.51 19.70
N GLY A 167 10.67 0.95 20.69
CA GLY A 167 11.52 1.66 21.63
C GLY A 167 12.88 1.94 21.05
#